data_bda140c4ef84b614edd2d529d9eacf57
#
_entry.id   bda140c4ef84b614edd2d529d9eacf57
#
_cell.length_a   1.000
_cell.length_b   1.000
_cell.length_c   1.000
_cell.angle_alpha   90.00
_cell.angle_beta   90.00
_cell.angle_gamma   90.00
#
_symmetry.space_group_name_H-M   'P 1'
#
loop_
_entity.id
_entity.type
_entity.pdbx_description
1 polymer ?
#
loop_
_entity_poly.entity_id
_entity_poly.type
_entity_poly.pdbx_seq_one_letter_code
_entity_poly.pdbx_strand_id
1 'polypeptide(L)'
;MRLFHEAKNKIRRRGVSTQQVVESLHTNASAALELPILHVETVALCVVKYTTPPAAALELKDLISTAASELWKPSSVFKSGSSVVTLDTEDRQCSEYNLSKDYLTCHPEDPLRRAGSAIDNVMRSVMNDYRAKYVMHAIESSYTVLLKYDVGGHFVSHYDAARSAPRAVSVTCFLNDDYVGGELYFEHLNITVKPSPGLIIVFPSDYPYRHLVTPIEQGTRYSIVKWYSYV
;
A
#
# COMPACT_ATOMS: atom_id res chain seq x y z
N MET A 1 -3.05 20.38 -23.95
CA MET A 1 -3.46 21.67 -24.57
C MET A 1 -4.95 21.97 -24.48
N ARG A 2 -5.88 21.03 -24.70
CA ARG A 2 -7.35 21.24 -24.60
C ARG A 2 -7.84 21.63 -23.19
N LEU A 3 -7.37 20.98 -22.15
CA LEU A 3 -7.73 21.27 -20.75
C LEU A 3 -7.30 22.68 -20.28
N PHE A 4 -6.20 23.21 -20.79
CA PHE A 4 -5.74 24.57 -20.49
C PHE A 4 -6.63 25.65 -21.14
N HIS A 5 -7.26 25.33 -22.27
CA HIS A 5 -8.16 26.25 -22.96
C HIS A 5 -9.54 26.34 -22.31
N GLU A 6 -10.06 25.23 -21.79
CA GLU A 6 -11.33 25.20 -21.06
C GLU A 6 -11.24 25.89 -19.68
N ALA A 7 -10.10 25.74 -18.98
CA ALA A 7 -9.85 26.45 -17.74
C ALA A 7 -9.80 27.99 -17.93
N LYS A 8 -9.17 28.47 -19.00
CA LYS A 8 -9.12 29.93 -19.32
C LYS A 8 -10.50 30.52 -19.59
N ASN A 9 -11.41 29.78 -20.21
CA ASN A 9 -12.77 30.25 -20.51
C ASN A 9 -13.68 30.28 -19.28
N LYS A 10 -13.45 29.43 -18.29
CA LYS A 10 -14.17 29.42 -17.00
C LYS A 10 -13.74 30.56 -16.06
N ILE A 11 -12.47 30.95 -16.13
CA ILE A 11 -11.87 32.04 -15.32
C ILE A 11 -12.44 33.40 -15.75
N ARG A 12 -12.62 33.65 -17.04
CA ARG A 12 -13.16 34.92 -17.56
C ARG A 12 -14.60 35.25 -17.07
N ARG A 13 -15.37 34.24 -16.65
CA ARG A 13 -16.77 34.41 -16.18
C ARG A 13 -16.93 34.70 -14.70
N ARG A 14 -15.87 34.65 -13.87
CA ARG A 14 -15.94 34.82 -12.41
C ARG A 14 -15.06 35.92 -11.82
N GLY A 15 -14.40 36.76 -12.62
CA GLY A 15 -13.65 37.92 -12.12
C GLY A 15 -12.41 37.56 -11.26
N VAL A 16 -11.95 36.29 -11.26
CA VAL A 16 -10.75 35.86 -10.53
C VAL A 16 -9.54 36.04 -11.43
N SER A 17 -8.49 36.71 -10.93
CA SER A 17 -7.28 36.92 -11.71
C SER A 17 -6.52 35.62 -11.94
N THR A 18 -5.86 35.52 -13.10
CA THR A 18 -5.03 34.37 -13.45
C THR A 18 -3.94 34.11 -12.41
N GLN A 19 -3.47 35.17 -11.74
CA GLN A 19 -2.47 35.10 -10.70
C GLN A 19 -2.98 34.45 -9.41
N GLN A 20 -4.23 34.74 -9.00
CA GLN A 20 -4.87 34.09 -7.85
C GLN A 20 -5.16 32.61 -8.08
N VAL A 21 -5.46 32.20 -9.33
CA VAL A 21 -5.64 30.78 -9.67
C VAL A 21 -4.29 30.04 -9.67
N VAL A 22 -3.24 30.67 -10.18
CA VAL A 22 -1.88 30.11 -10.15
C VAL A 22 -1.36 30.03 -8.72
N GLU A 23 -1.59 31.03 -7.88
CA GLU A 23 -1.22 30.99 -6.46
C GLU A 23 -2.01 29.94 -5.69
N SER A 24 -3.33 29.76 -5.95
CA SER A 24 -4.12 28.72 -5.32
C SER A 24 -3.72 27.29 -5.78
N LEU A 25 -3.26 27.14 -7.00
CA LEU A 25 -2.71 25.88 -7.51
C LEU A 25 -1.32 25.59 -6.94
N HIS A 26 -0.50 26.63 -6.68
CA HIS A 26 0.81 26.48 -6.06
C HIS A 26 0.74 26.25 -4.54
N THR A 27 -0.24 26.82 -3.84
CA THR A 27 -0.44 26.59 -2.39
C THR A 27 -0.97 25.20 -2.08
N ASN A 28 -1.70 24.55 -3.01
CA ASN A 28 -2.15 23.17 -2.84
C ASN A 28 -1.15 22.10 -3.30
N ALA A 29 -0.07 22.48 -3.99
CA ALA A 29 0.89 21.52 -4.55
C ALA A 29 2.07 21.18 -3.63
N SER A 30 2.21 21.86 -2.48
CA SER A 30 3.43 21.79 -1.65
C SER A 30 3.28 21.10 -0.30
N ALA A 31 2.09 20.68 0.12
CA ALA A 31 1.96 19.93 1.37
C ALA A 31 2.43 18.48 1.17
N ALA A 32 3.35 18.02 2.01
CA ALA A 32 3.72 16.61 2.06
C ALA A 32 2.48 15.77 2.36
N LEU A 33 2.29 14.67 1.62
CA LEU A 33 1.21 13.72 1.92
C LEU A 33 1.54 13.01 3.24
N GLU A 34 0.74 13.23 4.26
CA GLU A 34 0.94 12.67 5.59
C GLU A 34 -0.16 11.66 5.93
N LEU A 35 0.25 10.52 6.46
CA LEU A 35 -0.64 9.48 6.99
C LEU A 35 -0.35 9.27 8.48
N PRO A 36 -0.74 10.21 9.36
CA PRO A 36 -0.56 10.02 10.80
C PRO A 36 -1.39 8.85 11.31
N ILE A 37 -0.88 8.14 12.32
CA ILE A 37 -1.64 7.08 12.99
C ILE A 37 -2.74 7.75 13.82
N LEU A 38 -4.00 7.40 13.55
CA LEU A 38 -5.18 7.92 14.26
C LEU A 38 -5.66 7.00 15.37
N HIS A 39 -5.53 5.68 15.16
CA HIS A 39 -5.99 4.68 16.11
C HIS A 39 -5.16 3.39 15.99
N VAL A 40 -5.01 2.67 17.12
CA VAL A 40 -4.29 1.41 17.23
C VAL A 40 -5.13 0.41 18.00
N GLU A 41 -5.36 -0.77 17.44
CA GLU A 41 -6.13 -1.86 18.03
C GLU A 41 -5.39 -3.18 17.88
N THR A 42 -5.25 -3.94 18.97
CA THR A 42 -4.79 -5.34 18.91
C THR A 42 -5.99 -6.25 18.73
N VAL A 43 -6.07 -6.92 17.59
CA VAL A 43 -7.23 -7.78 17.25
C VAL A 43 -7.00 -9.25 17.55
N ALA A 44 -5.73 -9.67 17.63
CA ALA A 44 -5.32 -11.01 18.06
C ALA A 44 -3.88 -10.96 18.55
N LEU A 45 -3.34 -12.12 18.95
CA LEU A 45 -1.93 -12.24 19.33
C LEU A 45 -1.02 -11.66 18.23
N CYS A 46 -0.31 -10.59 18.54
CA CYS A 46 0.60 -9.89 17.64
C CYS A 46 -0.02 -9.41 16.30
N VAL A 47 -1.34 -9.42 16.13
CA VAL A 47 -2.02 -8.80 14.98
C VAL A 47 -2.56 -7.44 15.43
N VAL A 48 -2.02 -6.38 14.85
CA VAL A 48 -2.37 -5.00 15.22
C VAL A 48 -2.90 -4.25 14.01
N LYS A 49 -4.04 -3.61 14.19
CA LYS A 49 -4.62 -2.65 13.25
C LYS A 49 -4.19 -1.24 13.61
N TYR A 50 -3.77 -0.50 12.61
CA TYR A 50 -3.54 0.93 12.65
C TYR A 50 -4.48 1.58 11.65
N THR A 51 -5.02 2.74 11.98
CA THR A 51 -5.79 3.54 11.03
C THR A 51 -5.11 4.87 10.78
N THR A 52 -5.17 5.31 9.54
CA THR A 52 -4.68 6.61 9.08
C THR A 52 -5.84 7.36 8.40
N PRO A 53 -5.72 8.65 8.07
CA PRO A 53 -6.79 9.39 7.41
C PRO A 53 -7.22 8.73 6.09
N PRO A 54 -8.51 8.33 5.91
CA PRO A 54 -8.97 7.69 4.68
C PRO A 54 -8.73 8.55 3.44
N ALA A 55 -8.94 9.87 3.54
CA ALA A 55 -8.69 10.80 2.43
C ALA A 55 -7.24 10.78 1.95
N ALA A 56 -6.26 10.69 2.87
CA ALA A 56 -4.85 10.60 2.52
C ALA A 56 -4.51 9.25 1.86
N ALA A 57 -5.15 8.15 2.28
CA ALA A 57 -4.98 6.85 1.64
C ALA A 57 -5.54 6.84 0.21
N LEU A 58 -6.68 7.47 -0.02
CA LEU A 58 -7.27 7.63 -1.35
C LEU A 58 -6.42 8.52 -2.26
N GLU A 59 -5.88 9.63 -1.73
CA GLU A 59 -4.93 10.46 -2.48
C GLU A 59 -3.66 9.66 -2.85
N LEU A 60 -3.15 8.85 -1.92
CA LEU A 60 -2.02 7.97 -2.18
C LEU A 60 -2.33 6.93 -3.26
N LYS A 61 -3.55 6.34 -3.26
CA LYS A 61 -4.02 5.46 -4.33
C LYS A 61 -3.99 6.18 -5.69
N ASP A 62 -4.50 7.40 -5.75
CA ASP A 62 -4.57 8.16 -7.00
C ASP A 62 -3.16 8.52 -7.52
N LEU A 63 -2.23 8.90 -6.64
CA LEU A 63 -0.83 9.11 -6.99
C LEU A 63 -0.20 7.84 -7.58
N ILE A 64 -0.38 6.70 -6.92
CA ILE A 64 0.18 5.40 -7.32
C ILE A 64 -0.44 4.95 -8.64
N SER A 65 -1.76 4.99 -8.79
CA SER A 65 -2.44 4.53 -9.99
C SER A 65 -2.05 5.35 -11.22
N THR A 66 -1.76 6.64 -11.04
CA THR A 66 -1.30 7.54 -12.10
C THR A 66 0.18 7.32 -12.43
N ALA A 67 1.04 7.31 -11.40
CA ALA A 67 2.49 7.23 -11.59
C ALA A 67 2.95 5.84 -12.05
N ALA A 68 2.26 4.78 -11.63
CA ALA A 68 2.63 3.39 -11.91
C ALA A 68 1.83 2.76 -13.05
N SER A 69 1.03 3.52 -13.80
CA SER A 69 0.11 2.97 -14.81
C SER A 69 0.77 2.00 -15.80
N GLU A 70 2.01 2.27 -16.19
CA GLU A 70 2.77 1.44 -17.13
C GLU A 70 3.84 0.56 -16.47
N LEU A 71 3.93 0.61 -15.13
CA LEU A 71 4.98 -0.09 -14.37
C LEU A 71 4.48 -1.40 -13.75
N TRP A 72 3.17 -1.65 -13.79
CA TRP A 72 2.57 -2.87 -13.26
C TRP A 72 3.03 -4.11 -14.02
N LYS A 73 3.46 -5.12 -13.26
CA LYS A 73 3.86 -6.43 -13.79
C LYS A 73 3.04 -7.53 -13.11
N PRO A 74 2.76 -8.65 -13.79
CA PRO A 74 2.18 -9.81 -13.11
C PRO A 74 3.03 -10.20 -11.90
N SER A 75 2.38 -10.42 -10.77
CA SER A 75 3.06 -10.81 -9.54
C SER A 75 3.50 -12.26 -9.60
N SER A 76 4.63 -12.54 -8.98
CA SER A 76 5.22 -13.88 -8.92
C SER A 76 5.19 -14.45 -7.50
N VAL A 77 5.29 -15.78 -7.38
CA VAL A 77 5.29 -16.49 -6.10
C VAL A 77 6.52 -17.39 -5.96
N PHE A 78 6.91 -17.68 -4.73
CA PHE A 78 7.82 -18.78 -4.44
C PHE A 78 7.00 -20.06 -4.32
N LYS A 79 7.23 -21.06 -5.18
CA LYS A 79 6.63 -22.38 -4.98
C LYS A 79 7.19 -23.04 -3.73
N SER A 80 6.32 -23.70 -2.98
CA SER A 80 6.68 -24.42 -1.76
C SER A 80 7.86 -25.36 -2.02
N GLY A 81 8.92 -25.25 -1.22
CA GLY A 81 10.15 -26.05 -1.34
C GLY A 81 11.11 -25.62 -2.46
N SER A 82 10.82 -24.57 -3.20
CA SER A 82 11.68 -24.01 -4.25
C SER A 82 12.26 -22.65 -3.84
N SER A 83 13.48 -22.38 -4.26
CA SER A 83 14.08 -21.04 -4.23
C SER A 83 13.80 -20.23 -5.51
N VAL A 84 13.07 -20.82 -6.45
CA VAL A 84 12.77 -20.20 -7.76
C VAL A 84 11.45 -19.45 -7.66
N VAL A 85 11.48 -18.19 -8.05
CA VAL A 85 10.29 -17.33 -8.20
C VAL A 85 9.65 -17.66 -9.54
N THR A 86 8.36 -17.97 -9.53
CA THR A 86 7.60 -18.30 -10.74
C THR A 86 6.31 -17.48 -10.81
N LEU A 87 5.86 -17.22 -12.04
CA LEU A 87 4.49 -16.77 -12.26
C LEU A 87 3.57 -17.97 -12.09
N ASP A 88 2.67 -17.91 -11.12
CA ASP A 88 1.64 -18.92 -10.87
C ASP A 88 0.33 -18.21 -10.56
N THR A 89 -0.53 -18.14 -11.59
CA THR A 89 -1.82 -17.43 -11.46
C THR A 89 -2.87 -18.24 -10.74
N GLU A 90 -2.65 -19.53 -10.48
CA GLU A 90 -3.52 -20.35 -9.63
C GLU A 90 -3.25 -20.02 -8.16
N ASP A 91 -1.98 -19.81 -7.80
CA ASP A 91 -1.61 -19.44 -6.44
C ASP A 91 -1.84 -17.95 -6.15
N ARG A 92 -1.46 -17.07 -7.10
CA ARG A 92 -1.57 -15.62 -6.94
C ARG A 92 -1.86 -14.92 -8.25
N GLN A 93 -3.01 -14.26 -8.31
CA GLN A 93 -3.40 -13.44 -9.45
C GLN A 93 -3.50 -11.98 -9.04
N CYS A 94 -2.46 -11.22 -9.27
CA CYS A 94 -2.43 -9.77 -9.12
C CYS A 94 -1.31 -9.15 -9.95
N SER A 95 -1.31 -7.83 -10.05
CA SER A 95 -0.19 -7.06 -10.57
C SER A 95 0.58 -6.42 -9.41
N GLU A 96 1.90 -6.32 -9.56
CA GLU A 96 2.76 -5.70 -8.57
C GLU A 96 3.69 -4.65 -9.20
N TYR A 97 4.08 -3.70 -8.39
CA TYR A 97 5.18 -2.79 -8.67
C TYR A 97 6.10 -2.68 -7.45
N ASN A 98 7.36 -3.03 -7.63
CA ASN A 98 8.37 -2.91 -6.58
C ASN A 98 8.84 -1.44 -6.52
N LEU A 99 8.41 -0.74 -5.49
CA LEU A 99 8.85 0.62 -5.22
C LEU A 99 10.28 0.56 -4.68
N SER A 100 11.26 0.72 -5.56
CA SER A 100 12.66 0.88 -5.17
C SER A 100 12.88 2.28 -4.58
N LYS A 101 14.01 2.48 -3.88
CA LYS A 101 14.37 3.82 -3.37
C LYS A 101 14.72 4.83 -4.48
N ASP A 102 14.65 4.43 -5.75
CA ASP A 102 14.93 5.29 -6.90
C ASP A 102 13.95 6.47 -6.99
N TYR A 103 12.74 6.35 -6.38
CA TYR A 103 11.83 7.49 -6.26
C TYR A 103 12.48 8.71 -5.57
N LEU A 104 13.50 8.51 -4.74
CA LEU A 104 14.23 9.61 -4.10
C LEU A 104 15.03 10.46 -5.08
N THR A 105 15.35 9.92 -6.27
CA THR A 105 16.05 10.63 -7.34
C THR A 105 15.10 11.45 -8.22
N CYS A 106 13.79 11.20 -8.13
CA CYS A 106 12.78 11.96 -8.85
C CYS A 106 12.67 13.40 -8.33
N HIS A 107 12.10 14.28 -9.15
CA HIS A 107 11.83 15.65 -8.72
C HIS A 107 10.89 15.66 -7.49
N PRO A 108 11.01 16.58 -6.52
CA PRO A 108 10.17 16.64 -5.33
C PRO A 108 8.66 16.60 -5.59
N GLU A 109 8.21 17.23 -6.67
CA GLU A 109 6.79 17.26 -7.07
C GLU A 109 6.33 16.03 -7.87
N ASP A 110 7.23 15.10 -8.14
CA ASP A 110 6.89 13.86 -8.85
C ASP A 110 5.92 13.03 -8.00
N PRO A 111 4.79 12.58 -8.56
CA PRO A 111 3.81 11.76 -7.84
C PRO A 111 4.42 10.51 -7.19
N LEU A 112 5.37 9.86 -7.86
CA LEU A 112 6.04 8.67 -7.34
C LEU A 112 6.91 9.00 -6.11
N ARG A 113 7.61 10.15 -6.13
CA ARG A 113 8.40 10.61 -4.98
C ARG A 113 7.51 10.97 -3.80
N ARG A 114 6.43 11.70 -4.03
CA ARG A 114 5.45 12.04 -3.00
C ARG A 114 4.85 10.77 -2.37
N ALA A 115 4.38 9.84 -3.19
CA ALA A 115 3.85 8.56 -2.74
C ALA A 115 4.88 7.74 -1.95
N GLY A 116 6.08 7.56 -2.48
CA GLY A 116 7.15 6.81 -1.83
C GLY A 116 7.55 7.39 -0.47
N SER A 117 7.67 8.72 -0.38
CA SER A 117 7.98 9.40 0.88
C SER A 117 6.87 9.24 1.92
N ALA A 118 5.61 9.36 1.52
CA ALA A 118 4.46 9.15 2.40
C ALA A 118 4.41 7.71 2.93
N ILE A 119 4.61 6.72 2.05
CA ILE A 119 4.66 5.30 2.40
C ILE A 119 5.79 5.04 3.41
N ASP A 120 7.00 5.49 3.14
CA ASP A 120 8.14 5.24 4.03
C ASP A 120 7.94 5.87 5.41
N ASN A 121 7.32 7.06 5.48
CA ASN A 121 7.04 7.73 6.74
C ASN A 121 6.00 6.95 7.58
N VAL A 122 4.88 6.57 7.00
CA VAL A 122 3.83 5.83 7.73
C VAL A 122 4.32 4.43 8.14
N MET A 123 5.00 3.71 7.25
CA MET A 123 5.54 2.38 7.55
C MET A 123 6.57 2.43 8.68
N ARG A 124 7.41 3.47 8.72
CA ARG A 124 8.36 3.70 9.81
C ARG A 124 7.67 3.97 11.13
N SER A 125 6.63 4.83 11.13
CA SER A 125 5.87 5.17 12.33
C SER A 125 5.15 3.94 12.91
N VAL A 126 4.45 3.20 12.07
CA VAL A 126 3.75 1.96 12.43
C VAL A 126 4.73 0.92 12.99
N MET A 127 5.87 0.74 12.31
CA MET A 127 6.85 -0.26 12.73
C MET A 127 7.57 0.11 14.02
N ASN A 128 7.80 1.41 14.28
CA ASN A 128 8.37 1.86 15.55
C ASN A 128 7.44 1.58 16.73
N ASP A 129 6.12 1.84 16.57
CA ASP A 129 5.11 1.51 17.58
C ASP A 129 5.02 -0.01 17.82
N TYR A 130 4.92 -0.79 16.74
CA TYR A 130 4.83 -2.25 16.82
C TYR A 130 6.06 -2.87 17.50
N ARG A 131 7.27 -2.40 17.18
CA ARG A 131 8.51 -2.85 17.79
C ARG A 131 8.57 -2.51 19.29
N ALA A 132 8.16 -1.32 19.68
CA ALA A 132 8.11 -0.91 21.07
C ALA A 132 7.12 -1.78 21.87
N LYS A 133 5.95 -2.08 21.29
CA LYS A 133 4.91 -2.91 21.91
C LYS A 133 5.35 -4.35 22.15
N TYR A 134 6.09 -4.96 21.23
CA TYR A 134 6.51 -6.37 21.31
C TYR A 134 7.98 -6.56 21.64
N VAL A 135 8.68 -5.47 22.03
CA VAL A 135 10.10 -5.48 22.45
C VAL A 135 10.99 -6.19 21.42
N MET A 136 10.77 -5.88 20.14
CA MET A 136 11.52 -6.51 19.05
C MET A 136 12.88 -5.84 18.85
N HIS A 137 13.91 -6.65 18.60
CA HIS A 137 15.25 -6.17 18.26
C HIS A 137 15.30 -5.50 16.88
N ALA A 138 16.49 -5.12 16.45
CA ALA A 138 16.69 -4.44 15.18
C ALA A 138 16.07 -5.23 14.02
N ILE A 139 15.37 -4.52 13.14
CA ILE A 139 14.70 -5.07 11.98
C ILE A 139 15.04 -4.21 10.78
N GLU A 140 15.50 -4.85 9.72
CA GLU A 140 15.71 -4.21 8.43
C GLU A 140 14.49 -4.40 7.53
N SER A 141 14.09 -3.34 6.82
CA SER A 141 13.03 -3.46 5.83
C SER A 141 13.57 -3.92 4.48
N SER A 142 12.81 -4.82 3.87
CA SER A 142 12.97 -5.14 2.46
C SER A 142 12.43 -3.99 1.55
N TYR A 143 12.21 -4.29 0.31
CA TYR A 143 11.52 -3.38 -0.62
C TYR A 143 10.04 -3.25 -0.27
N THR A 144 9.40 -2.19 -0.76
CA THR A 144 7.95 -1.96 -0.67
C THR A 144 7.30 -2.42 -1.96
N VAL A 145 6.22 -3.19 -1.86
CA VAL A 145 5.47 -3.69 -3.01
C VAL A 145 4.10 -3.03 -3.04
N LEU A 146 3.80 -2.39 -4.16
CA LEU A 146 2.46 -1.93 -4.48
C LEU A 146 1.74 -3.09 -5.18
N LEU A 147 0.52 -3.38 -4.78
CA LEU A 147 -0.29 -4.48 -5.29
C LEU A 147 -1.60 -3.96 -5.86
N LYS A 148 -1.96 -4.48 -7.02
CA LYS A 148 -3.22 -4.23 -7.71
C LYS A 148 -3.89 -5.57 -8.00
N TYR A 149 -5.09 -5.76 -7.45
CA TYR A 149 -5.93 -6.93 -7.70
C TYR A 149 -7.16 -6.47 -8.50
N ASP A 150 -7.24 -6.90 -9.74
CA ASP A 150 -8.43 -6.73 -10.58
C ASP A 150 -9.43 -7.87 -10.34
N VAL A 151 -10.60 -7.86 -10.98
CA VAL A 151 -11.61 -8.93 -10.86
C VAL A 151 -11.00 -10.31 -11.11
N GLY A 152 -11.30 -11.26 -10.23
CA GLY A 152 -10.68 -12.60 -10.19
C GLY A 152 -9.35 -12.64 -9.44
N GLY A 153 -8.75 -11.48 -9.16
CA GLY A 153 -7.49 -11.38 -8.43
C GLY A 153 -7.60 -11.95 -7.01
N HIS A 154 -6.63 -12.76 -6.60
CA HIS A 154 -6.60 -13.45 -5.32
C HIS A 154 -5.18 -13.82 -4.92
N PHE A 155 -5.00 -14.31 -3.70
CA PHE A 155 -3.80 -14.99 -3.26
C PHE A 155 -4.21 -16.13 -2.32
N VAL A 156 -3.88 -17.36 -2.69
CA VAL A 156 -4.19 -18.55 -1.89
C VAL A 156 -3.48 -18.51 -0.54
N SER A 157 -3.88 -19.41 0.34
CA SER A 157 -3.36 -19.51 1.70
C SER A 157 -1.85 -19.74 1.74
N HIS A 158 -1.13 -18.84 2.42
CA HIS A 158 0.33 -18.86 2.50
C HIS A 158 0.85 -18.26 3.80
N TYR A 159 2.14 -18.46 4.06
CA TYR A 159 2.95 -17.67 5.00
C TYR A 159 3.82 -16.71 4.20
N ASP A 160 4.05 -15.52 4.72
CA ASP A 160 4.97 -14.56 4.10
C ASP A 160 6.44 -14.95 4.31
N ALA A 161 6.75 -15.63 5.43
CA ALA A 161 8.08 -16.15 5.69
C ALA A 161 8.34 -17.43 4.89
N ALA A 162 9.52 -17.52 4.31
CA ALA A 162 10.02 -18.72 3.66
C ALA A 162 11.53 -18.86 3.94
N ARG A 163 12.09 -20.06 3.72
CA ARG A 163 13.53 -20.29 3.89
C ARG A 163 14.40 -19.35 3.06
N SER A 164 13.93 -19.02 1.85
CA SER A 164 14.56 -18.08 0.92
C SER A 164 14.19 -16.61 1.19
N ALA A 165 13.22 -16.35 2.06
CA ALA A 165 12.75 -15.03 2.44
C ALA A 165 12.43 -15.01 3.95
N PRO A 166 13.45 -14.87 4.83
CA PRO A 166 13.27 -14.98 6.29
C PRO A 166 12.64 -13.73 6.87
N ARG A 167 11.40 -13.47 6.48
CA ARG A 167 10.59 -12.34 6.93
C ARG A 167 10.11 -12.59 8.36
N ALA A 168 10.24 -11.58 9.22
CA ALA A 168 9.80 -11.62 10.61
C ALA A 168 8.42 -10.98 10.79
N VAL A 169 8.18 -9.85 10.13
CA VAL A 169 6.95 -9.07 10.24
C VAL A 169 6.48 -8.65 8.86
N SER A 170 5.19 -8.77 8.65
CA SER A 170 4.45 -8.32 7.47
C SER A 170 3.59 -7.11 7.82
N VAL A 171 3.57 -6.14 6.93
CA VAL A 171 2.72 -4.95 7.00
C VAL A 171 1.94 -4.85 5.71
N THR A 172 0.61 -4.77 5.81
CA THR A 172 -0.29 -4.52 4.68
C THR A 172 -1.08 -3.25 4.92
N CYS A 173 -1.03 -2.29 3.99
CA CYS A 173 -1.83 -1.08 4.00
C CYS A 173 -2.86 -1.13 2.87
N PHE A 174 -4.13 -0.88 3.19
CA PHE A 174 -5.22 -0.85 2.21
C PHE A 174 -5.48 0.60 1.79
N LEU A 175 -5.61 0.83 0.49
CA LEU A 175 -5.73 2.17 -0.06
C LEU A 175 -7.16 2.53 -0.47
N ASN A 176 -8.03 1.54 -0.69
CA ASN A 176 -9.41 1.73 -1.10
C ASN A 176 -10.32 0.60 -0.58
N ASP A 177 -11.63 0.77 -0.71
CA ASP A 177 -12.67 -0.21 -0.40
C ASP A 177 -13.84 -0.18 -1.41
N ASP A 178 -13.66 0.49 -2.54
CA ASP A 178 -14.62 0.58 -3.63
C ASP A 178 -14.60 -0.67 -4.54
N TYR A 179 -14.57 -1.85 -3.92
CA TYR A 179 -14.59 -3.16 -4.56
C TYR A 179 -15.32 -4.20 -3.68
N VAL A 180 -15.62 -5.38 -4.23
CA VAL A 180 -16.26 -6.50 -3.52
C VAL A 180 -15.29 -7.68 -3.48
N GLY A 181 -15.25 -8.39 -2.35
CA GLY A 181 -14.25 -9.43 -2.07
C GLY A 181 -12.93 -8.84 -1.56
N GLY A 182 -11.84 -9.55 -1.72
CA GLY A 182 -10.49 -9.07 -1.40
C GLY A 182 -10.21 -8.91 0.09
N GLU A 183 -10.95 -9.58 0.96
CA GLU A 183 -10.66 -9.61 2.39
C GLU A 183 -9.34 -10.35 2.66
N LEU A 184 -8.66 -9.95 3.74
CA LEU A 184 -7.52 -10.68 4.29
C LEU A 184 -8.02 -11.61 5.39
N TYR A 185 -7.91 -12.92 5.17
CA TYR A 185 -8.36 -13.94 6.12
C TYR A 185 -7.19 -14.72 6.71
N PHE A 186 -7.11 -14.74 8.05
CA PHE A 186 -6.13 -15.50 8.82
C PHE A 186 -6.76 -16.82 9.29
N GLU A 187 -6.39 -17.92 8.65
CA GLU A 187 -7.04 -19.22 8.84
C GLU A 187 -6.91 -19.76 10.27
N HIS A 188 -5.69 -19.80 10.83
CA HIS A 188 -5.47 -20.35 12.17
C HIS A 188 -6.02 -19.47 13.29
N LEU A 189 -6.25 -18.20 13.03
CA LEU A 189 -6.80 -17.25 13.99
C LEU A 189 -8.31 -17.08 13.82
N ASN A 190 -8.87 -17.56 12.70
CA ASN A 190 -10.27 -17.35 12.30
C ASN A 190 -10.66 -15.87 12.31
N ILE A 191 -9.79 -15.02 11.74
CA ILE A 191 -9.99 -13.58 11.68
C ILE A 191 -10.08 -13.14 10.22
N THR A 192 -11.16 -12.44 9.89
CA THR A 192 -11.31 -11.72 8.62
C THR A 192 -11.07 -10.25 8.84
N VAL A 193 -10.14 -9.69 8.10
CA VAL A 193 -9.90 -8.25 8.02
C VAL A 193 -10.59 -7.72 6.77
N LYS A 194 -11.66 -6.94 6.97
CA LYS A 194 -12.30 -6.21 5.90
C LYS A 194 -11.50 -4.94 5.59
N PRO A 195 -11.01 -4.77 4.36
CA PRO A 195 -10.26 -3.58 3.97
C PRO A 195 -11.07 -2.28 4.12
N SER A 196 -10.36 -1.21 4.45
CA SER A 196 -10.87 0.17 4.36
C SER A 196 -9.70 1.11 4.04
N PRO A 197 -9.93 2.27 3.42
CA PRO A 197 -8.87 3.21 3.09
C PRO A 197 -8.12 3.66 4.36
N GLY A 198 -6.79 3.53 4.34
CA GLY A 198 -5.93 3.89 5.46
C GLY A 198 -5.84 2.87 6.58
N LEU A 199 -6.48 1.70 6.45
CA LEU A 199 -6.27 0.58 7.36
C LEU A 199 -4.92 -0.07 7.09
N ILE A 200 -4.12 -0.25 8.15
CA ILE A 200 -2.84 -0.95 8.11
C ILE A 200 -2.90 -2.13 9.09
N ILE A 201 -2.50 -3.30 8.63
CA ILE A 201 -2.37 -4.52 9.45
C ILE A 201 -0.91 -4.87 9.57
N VAL A 202 -0.46 -5.10 10.80
CA VAL A 202 0.87 -5.61 11.12
C VAL A 202 0.73 -6.94 11.83
N PHE A 203 1.50 -7.93 11.38
CA PHE A 203 1.47 -9.28 11.93
C PHE A 203 2.80 -10.01 11.69
N PRO A 204 3.16 -11.02 12.50
CA PRO A 204 4.30 -11.87 12.23
C PRO A 204 4.13 -12.66 10.93
N SER A 205 5.23 -12.86 10.20
CA SER A 205 5.19 -13.44 8.84
C SER A 205 5.07 -14.96 8.79
N ASP A 206 5.21 -15.66 9.92
CA ASP A 206 5.25 -17.12 10.04
C ASP A 206 4.09 -17.67 10.88
N TYR A 207 4.14 -18.95 11.26
CA TYR A 207 3.10 -19.61 12.08
C TYR A 207 2.78 -18.82 13.36
N PRO A 208 1.51 -18.64 13.75
CA PRO A 208 0.27 -19.19 13.12
C PRO A 208 -0.43 -18.19 12.16
N TYR A 209 0.26 -17.26 11.55
CA TYR A 209 -0.31 -16.14 10.76
C TYR A 209 -0.49 -16.48 9.28
N ARG A 210 -0.85 -17.75 9.00
CA ARG A 210 -1.23 -18.18 7.65
C ARG A 210 -2.45 -17.40 7.18
N HIS A 211 -2.39 -16.85 5.99
CA HIS A 211 -3.43 -15.96 5.49
C HIS A 211 -3.63 -16.08 3.97
N LEU A 212 -4.77 -15.62 3.51
CA LEU A 212 -5.14 -15.55 2.11
C LEU A 212 -5.82 -14.22 1.78
N VAL A 213 -5.88 -13.89 0.49
CA VAL A 213 -6.71 -12.81 -0.05
C VAL A 213 -7.85 -13.45 -0.83
N THR A 214 -9.10 -13.20 -0.41
CA THR A 214 -10.27 -13.70 -1.12
C THR A 214 -10.36 -13.10 -2.53
N PRO A 215 -10.98 -13.79 -3.51
CA PRO A 215 -11.10 -13.26 -4.86
C PRO A 215 -11.83 -11.91 -4.90
N ILE A 216 -11.36 -11.03 -5.78
CA ILE A 216 -12.07 -9.79 -6.11
C ILE A 216 -13.24 -10.14 -7.03
N GLU A 217 -14.45 -9.81 -6.60
CA GLU A 217 -15.69 -10.05 -7.35
C GLU A 217 -16.06 -8.86 -8.23
N GLN A 218 -15.81 -7.64 -7.76
CA GLN A 218 -16.07 -6.38 -8.48
C GLN A 218 -15.04 -5.32 -8.11
N GLY A 219 -14.72 -4.42 -9.03
CA GLY A 219 -13.80 -3.31 -8.82
C GLY A 219 -12.33 -3.71 -8.85
N THR A 220 -11.49 -2.88 -8.25
CA THR A 220 -10.04 -3.09 -8.18
C THR A 220 -9.53 -2.73 -6.78
N ARG A 221 -8.83 -3.66 -6.13
CA ARG A 221 -8.19 -3.43 -4.83
C ARG A 221 -6.76 -2.95 -5.03
N TYR A 222 -6.42 -1.85 -4.35
CA TYR A 222 -5.04 -1.37 -4.21
C TYR A 222 -4.55 -1.53 -2.78
N SER A 223 -3.35 -2.07 -2.62
CA SER A 223 -2.71 -2.22 -1.32
C SER A 223 -1.19 -2.10 -1.42
N ILE A 224 -0.56 -1.86 -0.29
CA ILE A 224 0.89 -1.78 -0.14
C ILE A 224 1.30 -2.86 0.82
N VAL A 225 2.34 -3.62 0.48
CA VAL A 225 2.94 -4.63 1.38
C VAL A 225 4.41 -4.31 1.58
N LYS A 226 4.85 -4.44 2.84
CA LYS A 226 6.25 -4.31 3.22
C LYS A 226 6.59 -5.38 4.23
N TRP A 227 7.77 -5.97 4.10
CA TRP A 227 8.27 -6.98 5.00
C TRP A 227 9.51 -6.51 5.74
N TYR A 228 9.69 -7.07 6.92
CA TYR A 228 10.82 -6.78 7.77
C TYR A 228 11.45 -8.10 8.22
N SER A 229 12.79 -8.15 8.27
CA SER A 229 13.57 -9.30 8.68
C SER A 229 14.43 -8.94 9.90
N TYR A 230 14.75 -9.91 10.75
CA TYR A 230 15.75 -9.70 11.80
C TYR A 230 17.11 -9.45 11.17
N VAL A 231 17.89 -8.57 11.81
CA VAL A 231 19.27 -8.24 11.45
C VAL A 231 20.22 -9.00 12.37
#